data_5d20d246e69ccff4bd30663e4f6297c1
#
_entry.id   5d20d246e69ccff4bd30663e4f6297c1
#
_cell.length_a   1.000
_cell.length_b   1.000
_cell.length_c   1.000
_cell.angle_alpha   90.00
_cell.angle_beta   90.00
_cell.angle_gamma   90.00
#
_symmetry.space_group_name_H-M   'P 1'
#
loop_
_entity.id
_entity.type
_entity.pdbx_description
1 polymer ?
#
loop_
_entity_poly.entity_id
_entity_poly.type
_entity_poly.pdbx_seq_one_letter_code
_entity_poly.pdbx_strand_id
1 'polypeptide(L)'
;IDLLETEPSKVLSRGYDLTMNGYEIAGGSIRIHSTKLQERVFSLLGLTKKEAVDKFGFLIEALTYGAPPHGGIAFGFDRLVMLLADTQNIRDVIAFPKTTSATSLMDESPSSVSSFQLDELGLKIKNL
;
A
#
# COMPACT_ATOMS: atom_id res chain seq x y z
N ILE A 1 -3.38 -22.47 10.80
CA ILE A 1 -3.11 -21.73 12.06
C ILE A 1 -1.90 -22.35 12.77
N ASP A 2 -1.82 -23.67 12.84
CA ASP A 2 -0.72 -24.33 13.54
C ASP A 2 0.67 -23.96 13.00
N LEU A 3 0.82 -23.86 11.69
CA LEU A 3 2.09 -23.48 11.08
C LEU A 3 2.47 -22.02 11.37
N LEU A 4 1.50 -21.12 11.49
CA LEU A 4 1.73 -19.74 11.92
C LEU A 4 2.31 -19.65 13.35
N GLU A 5 2.02 -20.61 14.17
CA GLU A 5 2.47 -20.63 15.58
C GLU A 5 3.82 -21.33 15.75
N THR A 6 4.03 -22.40 14.99
CA THR A 6 5.21 -23.25 15.13
C THR A 6 6.35 -22.86 14.22
N GLU A 7 6.06 -22.51 12.96
CA GLU A 7 7.06 -22.22 11.94
C GLU A 7 6.59 -21.09 11.00
N PRO A 8 6.44 -19.85 11.51
CA PRO A 8 5.88 -18.72 10.75
C PRO A 8 6.66 -18.40 9.47
N SER A 9 7.96 -18.69 9.44
CA SER A 9 8.80 -18.50 8.25
C SER A 9 8.48 -19.44 7.09
N LYS A 10 7.77 -20.54 7.35
CA LYS A 10 7.32 -21.50 6.33
C LYS A 10 5.91 -21.25 5.82
N VAL A 11 5.21 -20.26 6.37
CA VAL A 11 3.85 -19.92 5.93
C VAL A 11 3.91 -19.25 4.58
N LEU A 12 3.15 -19.77 3.62
CA LEU A 12 3.04 -19.19 2.29
C LEU A 12 1.95 -18.12 2.27
N SER A 13 2.26 -17.01 1.66
CA SER A 13 1.29 -15.97 1.33
C SER A 13 0.30 -16.46 0.27
N ARG A 14 -0.93 -15.93 0.31
CA ARG A 14 -1.91 -16.04 -0.78
C ARG A 14 -1.89 -14.82 -1.69
N GLY A 15 -0.74 -14.16 -1.77
CA GLY A 15 -0.48 -13.11 -2.73
C GLY A 15 -0.20 -13.67 -4.11
N TYR A 16 -0.48 -12.91 -5.14
CA TYR A 16 -0.20 -13.22 -6.53
C TYR A 16 0.06 -11.96 -7.32
N ASP A 17 0.93 -12.08 -8.31
CA ASP A 17 1.27 -11.01 -9.21
C ASP A 17 1.05 -11.46 -10.65
N LEU A 18 0.62 -10.55 -11.50
CA LEU A 18 0.53 -10.74 -12.93
C LEU A 18 1.68 -10.02 -13.61
N THR A 19 2.50 -10.78 -14.33
CA THR A 19 3.64 -10.24 -15.08
C THR A 19 3.40 -10.36 -16.58
N MET A 20 3.83 -9.35 -17.34
CA MET A 20 3.82 -9.31 -18.78
C MET A 20 5.10 -8.67 -19.29
N ASN A 21 5.78 -9.33 -20.23
CA ASN A 21 7.03 -8.86 -20.82
C ASN A 21 8.12 -8.48 -19.79
N GLY A 22 8.16 -9.19 -18.66
CA GLY A 22 9.11 -8.90 -17.57
C GLY A 22 8.69 -7.80 -16.61
N TYR A 23 7.52 -7.18 -16.80
CA TYR A 23 6.97 -6.17 -15.89
C TYR A 23 5.81 -6.75 -15.08
N GLU A 24 5.78 -6.47 -13.79
CA GLU A 24 4.61 -6.68 -12.95
C GLU A 24 3.56 -5.61 -13.31
N ILE A 25 2.43 -6.05 -13.85
CA ILE A 25 1.34 -5.19 -14.29
C ILE A 25 0.13 -5.21 -13.35
N ALA A 26 0.03 -6.20 -12.50
CA ALA A 26 -1.01 -6.27 -11.49
C ALA A 26 -0.56 -7.12 -10.31
N GLY A 27 -1.12 -6.85 -9.15
CA GLY A 27 -0.91 -7.65 -7.95
C GLY A 27 -2.14 -7.71 -7.08
N GLY A 28 -2.22 -8.75 -6.26
CA GLY A 28 -3.36 -8.96 -5.41
C GLY A 28 -3.18 -10.07 -4.40
N SER A 29 -4.24 -10.38 -3.70
CA SER A 29 -4.24 -11.49 -2.75
C SER A 29 -5.64 -11.98 -2.42
N ILE A 30 -5.73 -13.23 -1.97
CA ILE A 30 -6.88 -13.70 -1.22
C ILE A 30 -6.73 -13.17 0.21
N ARG A 31 -7.73 -12.40 0.65
CA ARG A 31 -7.68 -11.65 1.92
C ARG A 31 -8.01 -12.51 3.12
N ILE A 32 -7.55 -12.08 4.28
CA ILE A 32 -7.99 -12.64 5.55
C ILE A 32 -9.40 -12.10 5.84
N HIS A 33 -10.35 -13.02 6.10
CA HIS A 33 -11.73 -12.70 6.46
C HIS A 33 -12.09 -13.16 7.88
N SER A 34 -11.18 -13.85 8.56
CA SER A 34 -11.34 -14.29 9.95
C SER A 34 -10.68 -13.31 10.91
N THR A 35 -11.44 -12.73 11.83
CA THR A 35 -10.93 -11.83 12.88
C THR A 35 -9.81 -12.49 13.68
N LYS A 36 -10.00 -13.74 14.09
CA LYS A 36 -8.99 -14.49 14.86
C LYS A 36 -7.66 -14.62 14.11
N LEU A 37 -7.72 -14.93 12.81
CA LEU A 37 -6.52 -15.04 11.99
C LEU A 37 -5.85 -13.67 11.80
N GLN A 38 -6.63 -12.60 11.59
CA GLN A 38 -6.11 -11.25 11.44
C GLN A 38 -5.38 -10.75 12.70
N GLU A 39 -5.98 -10.97 13.87
CA GLU A 39 -5.35 -10.64 15.15
C GLU A 39 -4.04 -11.39 15.36
N ARG A 40 -4.01 -12.68 14.97
CA ARG A 40 -2.80 -13.49 15.07
C ARG A 40 -1.69 -12.96 14.16
N VAL A 41 -2.01 -12.62 12.93
CA VAL A 41 -1.04 -12.03 11.98
C VAL A 41 -0.51 -10.70 12.51
N PHE A 42 -1.35 -9.82 13.06
CA PHE A 42 -0.89 -8.57 13.68
C PHE A 42 0.08 -8.82 14.84
N SER A 43 -0.21 -9.80 15.68
CA SER A 43 0.68 -10.19 16.77
C SER A 43 2.04 -10.71 16.27
N LEU A 44 2.06 -11.50 15.19
CA LEU A 44 3.30 -11.99 14.58
C LEU A 44 4.12 -10.88 13.94
N LEU A 45 3.47 -9.82 13.45
CA LEU A 45 4.11 -8.61 12.95
C LEU A 45 4.60 -7.67 14.06
N GLY A 46 4.48 -8.07 15.32
CA GLY A 46 4.95 -7.32 16.48
C GLY A 46 4.02 -6.20 16.95
N LEU A 47 2.78 -6.13 16.42
CA LEU A 47 1.80 -5.15 16.88
C LEU A 47 1.16 -5.61 18.20
N THR A 48 1.15 -4.72 19.18
CA THR A 48 0.32 -4.89 20.37
C THR A 48 -1.17 -4.75 20.01
N LYS A 49 -2.06 -5.27 20.86
CA LYS A 49 -3.51 -5.11 20.65
C LYS A 49 -3.93 -3.65 20.53
N LYS A 50 -3.33 -2.76 21.32
CA LYS A 50 -3.61 -1.33 21.28
C LYS A 50 -3.18 -0.72 19.94
N GLU A 51 -1.97 -0.98 19.50
CA GLU A 51 -1.47 -0.49 18.21
C GLU A 51 -2.29 -1.03 17.02
N ALA A 52 -2.72 -2.30 17.10
CA ALA A 52 -3.59 -2.88 16.07
C ALA A 52 -4.94 -2.16 16.01
N VAL A 53 -5.55 -1.83 17.16
CA VAL A 53 -6.80 -1.06 17.22
C VAL A 53 -6.58 0.38 16.76
N ASP A 54 -5.53 1.04 17.21
CA ASP A 54 -5.24 2.44 16.85
C ASP A 54 -5.01 2.61 15.33
N LYS A 55 -4.38 1.61 14.68
CA LYS A 55 -4.04 1.69 13.24
C LYS A 55 -5.09 1.06 12.33
N PHE A 56 -5.72 -0.03 12.77
CA PHE A 56 -6.59 -0.89 11.95
C PHE A 56 -7.94 -1.19 12.61
N GLY A 57 -8.36 -0.38 13.59
CA GLY A 57 -9.59 -0.60 14.35
C GLY A 57 -10.80 -0.76 13.43
N PHE A 58 -10.93 0.08 12.40
CA PHE A 58 -12.02 0.00 11.41
C PHE A 58 -12.06 -1.37 10.69
N LEU A 59 -10.89 -1.94 10.34
CA LEU A 59 -10.80 -3.25 9.69
C LEU A 59 -11.18 -4.38 10.66
N ILE A 60 -10.64 -4.33 11.89
CA ILE A 60 -10.93 -5.31 12.92
C ILE A 60 -12.44 -5.33 13.22
N GLU A 61 -13.04 -4.16 13.39
CA GLU A 61 -14.47 -4.00 13.60
C GLU A 61 -15.29 -4.56 12.43
N ALA A 62 -14.94 -4.18 11.20
CA ALA A 62 -15.64 -4.67 10.00
C ALA A 62 -15.62 -6.20 9.90
N LEU A 63 -14.50 -6.83 10.24
CA LEU A 63 -14.40 -8.29 10.25
C LEU A 63 -15.30 -8.98 11.31
N THR A 64 -15.66 -8.27 12.40
CA THR A 64 -16.56 -8.82 13.43
C THR A 64 -17.98 -9.02 12.93
N TYR A 65 -18.40 -8.26 11.91
CA TYR A 65 -19.73 -8.40 11.28
C TYR A 65 -19.82 -9.59 10.30
N GLY A 66 -18.73 -10.33 10.09
CA GLY A 66 -18.71 -11.52 9.25
C GLY A 66 -18.42 -11.21 7.77
N ALA A 67 -17.15 -10.98 7.46
CA ALA A 67 -16.74 -10.84 6.07
C ALA A 67 -16.75 -12.20 5.33
N PRO A 68 -17.24 -12.27 4.08
CA PRO A 68 -17.12 -13.48 3.27
C PRO A 68 -15.67 -13.70 2.82
N PRO A 69 -15.30 -14.92 2.37
CA PRO A 69 -14.06 -15.11 1.62
C PRO A 69 -14.02 -14.16 0.44
N HIS A 70 -12.94 -13.39 0.31
CA HIS A 70 -12.78 -12.39 -0.73
C HIS A 70 -11.31 -12.24 -1.13
N GLY A 71 -11.10 -11.63 -2.24
CA GLY A 71 -9.79 -11.29 -2.78
C GLY A 71 -9.92 -10.15 -3.78
N GLY A 72 -8.80 -9.76 -4.35
CA GLY A 72 -8.79 -8.70 -5.35
C GLY A 72 -7.48 -8.64 -6.09
N ILE A 73 -7.50 -7.95 -7.22
CA ILE A 73 -6.34 -7.65 -8.03
C ILE A 73 -6.36 -6.17 -8.40
N ALA A 74 -5.23 -5.50 -8.28
CA ALA A 74 -5.06 -4.11 -8.67
C ALA A 74 -4.10 -4.04 -9.86
N PHE A 75 -4.53 -3.39 -10.93
CA PHE A 75 -3.71 -3.18 -12.11
C PHE A 75 -2.95 -1.85 -12.04
N GLY A 76 -1.66 -1.89 -12.35
CA GLY A 76 -0.87 -0.71 -12.64
C GLY A 76 -1.24 -0.17 -14.03
N PHE A 77 -2.27 0.70 -14.09
CA PHE A 77 -2.84 1.15 -15.35
C PHE A 77 -1.80 1.80 -16.27
N ASP A 78 -1.00 2.71 -15.74
CA ASP A 78 0.05 3.38 -16.54
C ASP A 78 1.08 2.37 -17.08
N ARG A 79 1.42 1.35 -16.29
CA ARG A 79 2.35 0.30 -16.72
C ARG A 79 1.74 -0.57 -17.82
N LEU A 80 0.47 -0.88 -17.73
CA LEU A 80 -0.26 -1.59 -18.79
C LEU A 80 -0.29 -0.75 -20.09
N VAL A 81 -0.61 0.53 -19.98
CA VAL A 81 -0.63 1.45 -21.12
C VAL A 81 0.77 1.58 -21.75
N MET A 82 1.82 1.67 -20.93
CA MET A 82 3.21 1.69 -21.40
C MET A 82 3.52 0.47 -22.28
N LEU A 83 3.14 -0.72 -21.85
CA LEU A 83 3.35 -1.95 -22.60
C LEU A 83 2.52 -2.01 -23.88
N LEU A 84 1.27 -1.57 -23.84
CA LEU A 84 0.38 -1.53 -25.02
C LEU A 84 0.83 -0.49 -26.04
N ALA A 85 1.46 0.59 -25.60
CA ALA A 85 2.03 1.63 -26.46
C ALA A 85 3.43 1.29 -26.97
N ASP A 86 3.95 0.11 -26.64
CA ASP A 86 5.30 -0.36 -27.02
C ASP A 86 6.41 0.62 -26.66
N THR A 87 6.29 1.30 -25.49
CA THR A 87 7.34 2.16 -24.94
C THR A 87 7.96 1.52 -23.69
N GLN A 88 9.21 1.86 -23.41
CA GLN A 88 9.95 1.38 -22.23
C GLN A 88 9.97 2.40 -21.08
N ASN A 89 9.42 3.58 -21.30
CA ASN A 89 9.44 4.66 -20.33
C ASN A 89 8.01 5.04 -19.92
N ILE A 90 7.66 4.74 -18.68
CA ILE A 90 6.33 5.02 -18.12
C ILE A 90 5.94 6.51 -18.18
N ARG A 91 6.93 7.41 -18.22
CA ARG A 91 6.67 8.85 -18.33
C ARG A 91 6.08 9.25 -19.67
N ASP A 92 6.25 8.44 -20.72
CA ASP A 92 5.71 8.71 -22.06
C ASP A 92 4.19 8.55 -22.12
N VAL A 93 3.60 7.83 -21.14
CA VAL A 93 2.18 7.54 -21.06
C VAL A 93 1.46 8.23 -19.88
N ILE A 94 2.20 8.94 -19.04
CA ILE A 94 1.65 9.69 -17.92
C ILE A 94 1.53 11.17 -18.33
N ALA A 95 0.32 11.74 -18.22
CA ALA A 95 0.14 13.17 -18.33
C ALA A 95 0.82 13.86 -17.13
N PHE A 96 1.68 14.85 -17.40
CA PHE A 96 2.39 15.62 -16.38
C PHE A 96 3.28 14.77 -15.44
N PRO A 97 4.23 13.98 -15.96
CA PRO A 97 5.09 13.17 -15.13
C PRO A 97 6.02 14.03 -14.27
N LYS A 98 6.31 13.56 -13.07
CA LYS A 98 7.31 14.21 -12.20
C LYS A 98 8.73 13.93 -12.70
N THR A 99 9.65 14.85 -12.38
CA THR A 99 11.08 14.68 -12.63
C THR A 99 11.67 13.57 -11.75
N THR A 100 12.94 13.21 -11.99
CA THR A 100 13.67 12.25 -11.13
C THR A 100 13.84 12.76 -9.69
N SER A 101 13.84 14.08 -9.49
CA SER A 101 13.85 14.73 -8.17
C SER A 101 12.46 14.89 -7.55
N ALA A 102 11.43 14.22 -8.11
CA ALA A 102 10.04 14.29 -7.69
C ALA A 102 9.40 15.69 -7.82
N THR A 103 9.96 16.57 -8.65
CA THR A 103 9.40 17.90 -8.92
C THR A 103 8.34 17.79 -10.02
N SER A 104 7.18 18.40 -9.81
CA SER A 104 6.13 18.56 -10.81
C SER A 104 6.43 19.80 -11.64
N LEU A 105 6.57 19.63 -12.95
CA LEU A 105 6.80 20.74 -13.86
C LEU A 105 5.54 21.57 -14.15
N MET A 106 4.37 21.03 -13.81
CA MET A 106 3.08 21.67 -14.07
C MET A 106 2.72 22.72 -13.02
N ASP A 107 2.98 22.43 -11.75
CA ASP A 107 2.59 23.24 -10.60
C ASP A 107 3.78 23.61 -9.69
N GLU A 108 5.00 23.30 -10.14
CA GLU A 108 6.26 23.58 -9.45
C GLU A 108 6.36 22.98 -8.01
N SER A 109 5.52 21.98 -7.71
CA SER A 109 5.59 21.31 -6.40
C SER A 109 6.76 20.31 -6.34
N PRO A 110 7.36 20.09 -5.14
CA PRO A 110 7.03 20.71 -3.87
C PRO A 110 7.50 22.16 -3.77
N SER A 111 6.69 22.99 -3.12
CA SER A 111 7.00 24.40 -2.85
C SER A 111 7.15 24.67 -1.37
N SER A 112 7.67 25.85 -1.01
CA SER A 112 7.78 26.25 0.39
C SER A 112 6.39 26.46 1.02
N VAL A 113 6.26 26.09 2.28
CA VAL A 113 5.04 26.31 3.08
C VAL A 113 5.24 27.55 3.94
N SER A 114 4.22 28.40 4.04
CA SER A 114 4.28 29.58 4.89
C SER A 114 4.29 29.23 6.37
N SER A 115 4.93 30.07 7.20
CA SER A 115 4.91 29.89 8.66
C SER A 115 3.51 29.90 9.23
N PHE A 116 2.61 30.69 8.66
CA PHE A 116 1.21 30.75 9.07
C PHE A 116 0.51 29.37 8.92
N GLN A 117 0.68 28.69 7.79
CA GLN A 117 0.12 27.35 7.56
C GLN A 117 0.71 26.31 8.52
N LEU A 118 1.99 26.42 8.85
CA LEU A 118 2.62 25.52 9.82
C LEU A 118 2.07 25.75 11.23
N ASP A 119 1.89 27.02 11.62
CA ASP A 119 1.35 27.38 12.94
C ASP A 119 -0.10 26.91 13.11
N GLU A 120 -0.96 27.05 12.09
CA GLU A 120 -2.33 26.51 12.10
C GLU A 120 -2.38 25.00 12.37
N LEU A 121 -1.39 24.24 11.89
CA LEU A 121 -1.28 22.80 12.08
C LEU A 121 -0.49 22.41 13.33
N GLY A 122 0.04 23.37 14.08
CA GLY A 122 0.91 23.11 15.22
C GLY A 122 2.25 22.47 14.84
N LEU A 123 2.72 22.67 13.61
CA LEU A 123 3.94 22.09 13.07
C LEU A 123 5.11 23.07 13.18
N LYS A 124 6.31 22.53 13.37
CA LYS A 124 7.57 23.30 13.33
C LYS A 124 8.58 22.59 12.44
N ILE A 125 9.24 23.35 11.58
CA ILE A 125 10.38 22.82 10.81
C ILE A 125 11.55 22.65 11.76
N LYS A 126 12.09 21.44 11.83
CA LYS A 126 13.34 21.16 12.54
C LYS A 126 14.50 21.44 11.58
N ASN A 127 15.29 22.46 11.88
CA ASN A 127 16.58 22.64 11.19
C ASN A 127 17.49 21.46 11.56
N LEU A 128 17.91 20.70 10.55
CA LEU A 128 18.85 19.58 10.68
C LEU A 128 20.27 20.13 10.67
#